data_f7e423aafee64df275ad0d7c580e5790
#
_entry.id   f7e423aafee64df275ad0d7c580e5790
#
_cell.length_a   1.000
_cell.length_b   1.000
_cell.length_c   1.000
_cell.angle_alpha   90.00
_cell.angle_beta   90.00
_cell.angle_gamma   90.00
#
_symmetry.space_group_name_H-M   'P 1'
#
loop_
_entity.id
_entity.type
_entity.pdbx_description
1 polymer ?
#
loop_
_entity_poly.entity_id
_entity_poly.type
_entity_poly.pdbx_seq_one_letter_code
_entity_poly.pdbx_strand_id
1 'polypeptide(L)'
;MLYTKILFILIVLWINTSFSQDPIVIGQKKVIHSNILNEDRTYQIYLPQSYNWALDRNYPVLYVLDGESNFVHTASSVDFLSSTSEIPELIVVAITSTVRVRDFTQTDWSSHWIGGGGANNFKSFLSKELIPEIEKEYRANNFRILSGHSAGGQFVLYSLTAEPSLFNAYFSISPSLDWDNNLPQRSLEESFQHTDSLKAFLYFAWSDDLGQALANDQRLLETLETKSPSKFRWVGKGFPDETHVSVTLLAHIDALRQLYAGYRLHDDLLVNGFNFAEKHFEEVSDKVGYSIPVPEDVINNFGYEALNNGNIQEAIDFFKRNIDLNPNSANAFDSMADAYEEAGMWDDALKSSERAVELANKYGDPGLSNFIKHSNRIKEKYKPIEK
;
A
#
# COMPACT_ATOMS: atom_id res chain seq x y z
N MET A 1 -53.52 -63.12 21.95
CA MET A 1 -52.68 -62.91 20.76
C MET A 1 -52.30 -61.44 20.75
N LEU A 2 -51.08 -61.15 21.20
CA LEU A 2 -50.57 -59.77 21.34
C LEU A 2 -49.72 -59.48 20.10
N TYR A 3 -50.14 -58.56 19.23
CA TYR A 3 -49.35 -58.10 18.08
C TYR A 3 -48.46 -56.94 18.51
N THR A 4 -47.16 -57.21 18.65
CA THR A 4 -46.12 -56.21 18.89
C THR A 4 -45.75 -55.54 17.57
N LYS A 5 -46.13 -54.26 17.37
CA LYS A 5 -45.69 -53.46 16.22
C LYS A 5 -44.29 -52.92 16.51
N ILE A 6 -43.30 -53.42 15.77
CA ILE A 6 -41.92 -52.86 15.77
C ILE A 6 -41.93 -51.65 14.84
N LEU A 7 -41.72 -50.46 15.42
CA LEU A 7 -41.55 -49.22 14.67
C LEU A 7 -40.07 -49.04 14.30
N PHE A 8 -39.75 -49.24 13.01
CA PHE A 8 -38.42 -48.94 12.49
C PHE A 8 -38.30 -47.40 12.30
N ILE A 9 -37.50 -46.72 13.14
CA ILE A 9 -37.13 -45.33 12.94
C ILE A 9 -35.90 -45.30 12.04
N LEU A 10 -36.09 -44.93 10.76
CA LEU A 10 -35.00 -44.62 9.83
C LEU A 10 -34.44 -43.24 10.21
N ILE A 11 -33.30 -43.20 10.89
CA ILE A 11 -32.54 -41.95 11.06
C ILE A 11 -31.78 -41.73 9.78
N VAL A 12 -32.29 -40.81 8.94
CA VAL A 12 -31.57 -40.29 7.79
C VAL A 12 -30.55 -39.27 8.32
N LEU A 13 -29.31 -39.68 8.46
CA LEU A 13 -28.17 -38.81 8.70
C LEU A 13 -27.95 -37.96 7.41
N TRP A 14 -28.46 -36.75 7.43
CA TRP A 14 -28.05 -35.71 6.46
C TRP A 14 -26.60 -35.35 6.77
N ILE A 15 -25.64 -35.93 6.03
CA ILE A 15 -24.27 -35.44 6.01
C ILE A 15 -24.33 -34.14 5.23
N ASN A 16 -24.45 -33.01 5.93
CA ASN A 16 -24.16 -31.70 5.36
C ASN A 16 -22.67 -31.67 5.06
N THR A 17 -22.26 -32.04 3.85
CA THR A 17 -20.98 -31.66 3.31
C THR A 17 -21.03 -30.14 3.07
N SER A 18 -20.81 -29.37 4.12
CA SER A 18 -20.46 -27.97 3.97
C SER A 18 -19.12 -27.95 3.23
N PHE A 19 -19.16 -27.67 1.93
CA PHE A 19 -17.96 -27.19 1.26
C PHE A 19 -17.60 -25.90 1.97
N SER A 20 -16.57 -25.93 2.80
CA SER A 20 -15.98 -24.72 3.36
C SER A 20 -15.48 -23.90 2.18
N GLN A 21 -16.19 -22.83 1.87
CA GLN A 21 -15.71 -21.83 0.93
C GLN A 21 -14.95 -20.83 1.76
N ASP A 22 -13.63 -20.86 1.66
CA ASP A 22 -12.80 -19.87 2.33
C ASP A 22 -12.98 -18.51 1.64
N PRO A 23 -13.29 -17.45 2.39
CA PRO A 23 -13.50 -16.13 1.80
C PRO A 23 -12.15 -15.55 1.32
N ILE A 24 -12.18 -14.86 0.17
CA ILE A 24 -11.07 -13.99 -0.22
C ILE A 24 -11.20 -12.68 0.58
N VAL A 25 -10.25 -12.43 1.48
CA VAL A 25 -10.27 -11.28 2.38
C VAL A 25 -9.23 -10.26 1.91
N ILE A 26 -9.69 -9.05 1.53
CA ILE A 26 -8.82 -7.94 1.12
C ILE A 26 -8.40 -7.11 2.34
N GLY A 27 -9.24 -7.01 3.37
CA GLY A 27 -8.96 -6.18 4.55
C GLY A 27 -10.03 -6.31 5.63
N GLN A 28 -9.96 -5.43 6.62
CA GLN A 28 -10.86 -5.44 7.77
C GLN A 28 -11.58 -4.11 7.91
N LYS A 29 -12.81 -4.15 8.42
CA LYS A 29 -13.58 -2.96 8.81
C LYS A 29 -13.42 -2.70 10.29
N LYS A 30 -13.13 -1.46 10.66
CA LYS A 30 -12.94 -0.98 12.04
C LYS A 30 -13.81 0.24 12.31
N VAL A 31 -14.03 0.53 13.59
CA VAL A 31 -14.77 1.71 14.05
C VAL A 31 -13.94 2.41 15.12
N ILE A 32 -13.86 3.73 15.03
CA ILE A 32 -13.28 4.61 16.04
C ILE A 32 -14.35 5.63 16.47
N HIS A 33 -14.52 5.84 17.77
CA HIS A 33 -15.33 6.95 18.26
C HIS A 33 -14.51 8.23 18.21
N SER A 34 -15.00 9.24 17.48
CA SER A 34 -14.38 10.55 17.43
C SER A 34 -15.01 11.48 18.46
N ASN A 35 -14.22 11.93 19.41
CA ASN A 35 -14.66 12.97 20.35
C ASN A 35 -14.75 14.36 19.67
N ILE A 36 -13.90 14.60 18.67
CA ILE A 36 -13.88 15.86 17.91
C ILE A 36 -15.12 16.02 17.06
N LEU A 37 -15.54 14.93 16.39
CA LEU A 37 -16.75 14.93 15.54
C LEU A 37 -18.00 14.53 16.31
N ASN A 38 -17.86 14.01 17.53
CA ASN A 38 -18.91 13.45 18.39
C ASN A 38 -19.76 12.39 17.66
N GLU A 39 -19.09 11.48 16.96
CA GLU A 39 -19.74 10.39 16.20
C GLU A 39 -18.77 9.22 15.99
N ASP A 40 -19.31 8.05 15.68
CA ASP A 40 -18.53 6.88 15.30
C ASP A 40 -18.12 6.99 13.83
N ARG A 41 -16.81 6.75 13.57
CA ARG A 41 -16.25 6.76 12.23
C ARG A 41 -15.75 5.37 11.86
N THR A 42 -16.23 4.90 10.73
CA THR A 42 -15.77 3.62 10.18
C THR A 42 -14.59 3.84 9.26
N TYR A 43 -13.61 2.94 9.34
CA TYR A 43 -12.54 2.82 8.33
C TYR A 43 -12.31 1.36 7.96
N GLN A 44 -11.78 1.15 6.76
CA GLN A 44 -11.30 -0.15 6.30
C GLN A 44 -9.77 -0.12 6.26
N ILE A 45 -9.15 -1.24 6.60
CA ILE A 45 -7.70 -1.36 6.61
C ILE A 45 -7.25 -2.57 5.80
N TYR A 46 -6.28 -2.35 4.91
CA TYR A 46 -5.51 -3.36 4.22
C TYR A 46 -4.09 -3.38 4.80
N LEU A 47 -3.57 -4.57 5.04
CA LEU A 47 -2.20 -4.79 5.49
C LEU A 47 -1.44 -5.55 4.38
N PRO A 48 -0.20 -5.15 4.06
CA PRO A 48 0.57 -5.79 2.99
C PRO A 48 0.95 -7.23 3.33
N GLN A 49 1.35 -8.00 2.31
CA GLN A 49 1.62 -9.44 2.46
C GLN A 49 2.69 -9.72 3.50
N SER A 50 3.78 -8.94 3.50
CA SER A 50 4.87 -9.14 4.47
C SER A 50 4.51 -8.75 5.91
N TYR A 51 3.34 -8.13 6.14
CA TYR A 51 2.96 -7.65 7.47
C TYR A 51 2.98 -8.75 8.54
N ASN A 52 2.64 -9.99 8.20
CA ASN A 52 2.60 -11.07 9.18
C ASN A 52 3.98 -11.59 9.59
N TRP A 53 4.99 -11.50 8.70
CA TRP A 53 6.32 -12.09 8.94
C TRP A 53 7.45 -11.07 9.08
N ALA A 54 7.37 -9.91 8.44
CA ALA A 54 8.37 -8.84 8.57
C ALA A 54 8.11 -8.00 9.84
N LEU A 55 8.37 -8.60 11.01
CA LEU A 55 7.95 -8.06 12.31
C LEU A 55 8.62 -6.73 12.69
N ASP A 56 9.83 -6.47 12.17
CA ASP A 56 10.61 -5.26 12.43
C ASP A 56 10.39 -4.18 11.37
N ARG A 57 9.55 -4.46 10.34
CA ARG A 57 9.27 -3.50 9.27
C ARG A 57 8.11 -2.59 9.63
N ASN A 58 8.29 -1.29 9.40
CA ASN A 58 7.23 -0.29 9.47
C ASN A 58 6.87 0.17 8.04
N TYR A 59 5.59 0.42 7.80
CA TYR A 59 5.04 0.67 6.47
C TYR A 59 4.52 2.10 6.34
N PRO A 60 4.71 2.77 5.19
CA PRO A 60 4.00 4.00 4.89
C PRO A 60 2.48 3.75 4.83
N VAL A 61 1.69 4.77 5.11
CA VAL A 61 0.23 4.65 5.17
C VAL A 61 -0.43 5.54 4.13
N LEU A 62 -1.27 4.93 3.30
CA LEU A 62 -2.15 5.62 2.36
C LEU A 62 -3.54 5.78 2.98
N TYR A 63 -3.90 7.00 3.36
CA TYR A 63 -5.23 7.37 3.82
C TYR A 63 -6.08 7.75 2.61
N VAL A 64 -7.20 7.04 2.43
CA VAL A 64 -8.12 7.20 1.28
C VAL A 64 -9.47 7.68 1.77
N LEU A 65 -9.95 8.77 1.24
CA LEU A 65 -11.29 9.29 1.52
C LEU A 65 -12.35 8.54 0.70
N ASP A 66 -13.63 8.62 1.15
CA ASP A 66 -14.74 7.89 0.54
C ASP A 66 -14.47 6.37 0.47
N GLY A 67 -14.04 5.80 1.62
CA GLY A 67 -13.57 4.43 1.73
C GLY A 67 -14.55 3.38 1.23
N GLU A 68 -15.86 3.63 1.37
CA GLU A 68 -16.91 2.75 0.88
C GLU A 68 -16.84 2.49 -0.62
N SER A 69 -16.36 3.46 -1.40
CA SER A 69 -16.23 3.37 -2.86
C SER A 69 -14.81 3.07 -3.30
N ASN A 70 -13.81 3.56 -2.55
CA ASN A 70 -12.42 3.57 -3.02
C ASN A 70 -11.53 2.48 -2.41
N PHE A 71 -11.95 1.80 -1.31
CA PHE A 71 -11.09 0.84 -0.60
C PHE A 71 -10.64 -0.32 -1.47
N VAL A 72 -11.59 -1.03 -2.09
CA VAL A 72 -11.30 -2.30 -2.77
C VAL A 72 -10.31 -2.11 -3.92
N HIS A 73 -10.60 -1.18 -4.82
CA HIS A 73 -9.71 -0.96 -5.97
C HIS A 73 -8.35 -0.37 -5.56
N THR A 74 -8.29 0.49 -4.54
CA THR A 74 -7.02 1.08 -4.07
C THR A 74 -6.17 0.03 -3.36
N ALA A 75 -6.74 -0.76 -2.44
CA ALA A 75 -6.02 -1.83 -1.75
C ALA A 75 -5.49 -2.88 -2.74
N SER A 76 -6.32 -3.30 -3.71
CA SER A 76 -5.90 -4.26 -4.74
C SER A 76 -4.82 -3.68 -5.67
N SER A 77 -4.87 -2.38 -5.99
CA SER A 77 -3.83 -1.72 -6.79
C SER A 77 -2.51 -1.63 -6.03
N VAL A 78 -2.55 -1.30 -4.72
CA VAL A 78 -1.37 -1.30 -3.86
C VAL A 78 -0.77 -2.71 -3.77
N ASP A 79 -1.60 -3.73 -3.50
CA ASP A 79 -1.15 -5.12 -3.43
C ASP A 79 -0.48 -5.57 -4.74
N PHE A 80 -1.12 -5.31 -5.88
CA PHE A 80 -0.57 -5.66 -7.18
C PHE A 80 0.74 -4.91 -7.50
N LEU A 81 0.78 -3.60 -7.31
CA LEU A 81 1.96 -2.80 -7.62
C LEU A 81 3.15 -3.15 -6.71
N SER A 82 2.91 -3.46 -5.44
CA SER A 82 3.98 -3.86 -4.53
C SER A 82 4.47 -5.29 -4.81
N SER A 83 3.56 -6.22 -5.15
CA SER A 83 3.94 -7.59 -5.51
C SER A 83 4.71 -7.70 -6.83
N THR A 84 4.62 -6.67 -7.67
CA THR A 84 5.39 -6.54 -8.94
C THR A 84 6.58 -5.59 -8.82
N SER A 85 6.97 -5.21 -7.61
CA SER A 85 8.13 -4.33 -7.33
C SER A 85 8.06 -2.96 -8.02
N GLU A 86 6.86 -2.47 -8.33
CA GLU A 86 6.65 -1.14 -8.89
C GLU A 86 6.67 -0.05 -7.80
N ILE A 87 6.21 -0.40 -6.59
CA ILE A 87 6.18 0.47 -5.41
C ILE A 87 6.54 -0.34 -4.15
N PRO A 88 6.95 0.29 -3.04
CA PRO A 88 7.07 -0.42 -1.76
C PRO A 88 5.70 -0.82 -1.22
N GLU A 89 5.68 -1.78 -0.30
CA GLU A 89 4.47 -2.17 0.42
C GLU A 89 3.92 -1.04 1.29
N LEU A 90 2.60 -0.89 1.32
CA LEU A 90 1.85 0.16 2.02
C LEU A 90 0.71 -0.43 2.85
N ILE A 91 0.43 0.18 3.99
CA ILE A 91 -0.87 0.04 4.67
C ILE A 91 -1.86 0.97 3.97
N VAL A 92 -3.08 0.50 3.70
CA VAL A 92 -4.17 1.37 3.19
C VAL A 92 -5.23 1.52 4.27
N VAL A 93 -5.55 2.76 4.63
CA VAL A 93 -6.62 3.13 5.58
C VAL A 93 -7.67 3.94 4.83
N ALA A 94 -8.80 3.32 4.52
CA ALA A 94 -9.86 3.97 3.77
C ALA A 94 -11.00 4.40 4.71
N ILE A 95 -11.25 5.70 4.77
CA ILE A 95 -12.16 6.35 5.71
C ILE A 95 -13.53 6.48 5.07
N THR A 96 -14.54 5.82 5.67
CA THR A 96 -15.92 5.90 5.19
C THR A 96 -16.50 7.29 5.45
N SER A 97 -17.13 7.86 4.44
CA SER A 97 -17.80 9.16 4.55
C SER A 97 -19.12 9.04 5.28
N THR A 98 -19.34 9.90 6.28
CA THR A 98 -20.62 9.99 7.02
C THR A 98 -21.44 11.17 6.53
N VAL A 99 -20.87 12.37 6.56
CA VAL A 99 -21.47 13.61 6.03
C VAL A 99 -20.44 14.29 5.14
N ARG A 100 -20.31 13.79 3.93
CA ARG A 100 -19.24 14.09 2.98
C ARG A 100 -19.04 15.60 2.72
N VAL A 101 -20.11 16.35 2.48
CA VAL A 101 -20.02 17.79 2.20
C VAL A 101 -19.55 18.55 3.44
N ARG A 102 -20.08 18.21 4.65
CA ARG A 102 -19.60 18.80 5.90
C ARG A 102 -18.11 18.59 6.07
N ASP A 103 -17.66 17.34 5.95
CA ASP A 103 -16.30 16.93 6.32
C ASP A 103 -15.22 17.42 5.34
N PHE A 104 -15.57 17.60 4.06
CA PHE A 104 -14.59 17.86 3.02
C PHE A 104 -14.52 19.31 2.54
N THR A 105 -15.41 20.19 3.03
CA THR A 105 -15.46 21.57 2.56
C THR A 105 -15.08 22.56 3.65
N GLN A 106 -14.37 23.62 3.26
CA GLN A 106 -13.82 24.64 4.16
C GLN A 106 -14.88 25.60 4.72
N THR A 107 -15.87 25.91 3.91
CA THR A 107 -16.91 26.90 4.21
C THR A 107 -18.30 26.28 4.12
N ASP A 108 -19.24 26.85 4.87
CA ASP A 108 -20.67 26.59 4.67
C ASP A 108 -21.15 27.39 3.45
N TRP A 109 -21.47 26.67 2.38
CA TRP A 109 -21.98 27.28 1.14
C TRP A 109 -23.46 26.92 0.93
N SER A 110 -24.24 26.93 2.02
CA SER A 110 -25.65 26.53 2.03
C SER A 110 -26.56 27.36 1.15
N SER A 111 -26.13 28.57 0.75
CA SER A 111 -26.83 29.38 -0.26
C SER A 111 -26.82 28.77 -1.67
N HIS A 112 -25.90 27.86 -1.96
CA HIS A 112 -25.72 27.22 -3.28
C HIS A 112 -25.72 25.69 -3.19
N TRP A 113 -25.41 25.13 -2.03
CA TRP A 113 -25.30 23.67 -1.82
C TRP A 113 -25.76 23.27 -0.41
N ILE A 114 -25.81 21.99 -0.12
CA ILE A 114 -26.28 21.46 1.17
C ILE A 114 -25.15 21.48 2.19
N GLY A 115 -25.11 22.51 3.03
CA GLY A 115 -24.20 22.58 4.19
C GLY A 115 -22.72 22.79 3.79
N GLY A 116 -21.81 22.38 4.66
CA GLY A 116 -20.37 22.50 4.51
C GLY A 116 -19.67 23.03 5.75
N GLY A 117 -18.39 23.40 5.62
CA GLY A 117 -17.62 24.13 6.63
C GLY A 117 -16.98 23.32 7.76
N GLY A 118 -17.04 22.00 7.69
CA GLY A 118 -16.47 21.12 8.74
C GLY A 118 -15.07 20.59 8.47
N ALA A 119 -14.43 20.98 7.38
CA ALA A 119 -13.11 20.46 6.99
C ALA A 119 -12.04 20.58 8.08
N ASN A 120 -12.05 21.67 8.87
CA ASN A 120 -11.10 21.84 9.96
C ASN A 120 -11.31 20.83 11.10
N ASN A 121 -12.56 20.51 11.43
CA ASN A 121 -12.87 19.50 12.44
C ASN A 121 -12.49 18.10 11.92
N PHE A 122 -12.77 17.81 10.65
CA PHE A 122 -12.41 16.53 10.06
C PHE A 122 -10.87 16.38 9.95
N LYS A 123 -10.14 17.43 9.57
CA LYS A 123 -8.67 17.45 9.62
C LYS A 123 -8.16 17.21 11.06
N SER A 124 -8.80 17.84 12.05
CA SER A 124 -8.44 17.64 13.46
C SER A 124 -8.72 16.21 13.95
N PHE A 125 -9.80 15.58 13.49
CA PHE A 125 -10.05 14.16 13.72
C PHE A 125 -8.94 13.30 13.11
N LEU A 126 -8.54 13.55 11.86
CA LEU A 126 -7.43 12.81 11.23
C LEU A 126 -6.14 12.96 12.04
N SER A 127 -5.75 14.19 12.36
CA SER A 127 -4.44 14.47 12.97
C SER A 127 -4.36 14.09 14.44
N LYS A 128 -5.45 14.15 15.20
CA LYS A 128 -5.43 13.97 16.66
C LYS A 128 -6.05 12.65 17.15
N GLU A 129 -6.81 11.98 16.31
CA GLU A 129 -7.51 10.75 16.71
C GLU A 129 -7.15 9.58 15.78
N LEU A 130 -7.46 9.64 14.47
CA LEU A 130 -7.28 8.49 13.59
C LEU A 130 -5.81 8.15 13.32
N ILE A 131 -4.97 9.12 12.95
CA ILE A 131 -3.54 8.87 12.67
C ILE A 131 -2.83 8.30 13.91
N PRO A 132 -2.97 8.88 15.13
CA PRO A 132 -2.40 8.30 16.34
C PRO A 132 -2.91 6.88 16.65
N GLU A 133 -4.18 6.58 16.38
CA GLU A 133 -4.72 5.23 16.55
C GLU A 133 -4.08 4.23 15.59
N ILE A 134 -3.92 4.61 14.32
CA ILE A 134 -3.26 3.75 13.32
C ILE A 134 -1.79 3.52 13.68
N GLU A 135 -1.06 4.55 14.10
CA GLU A 135 0.36 4.44 14.50
C GLU A 135 0.56 3.61 15.77
N LYS A 136 -0.43 3.59 16.68
CA LYS A 136 -0.43 2.79 17.89
C LYS A 136 -0.75 1.32 17.63
N GLU A 137 -1.75 1.05 16.79
CA GLU A 137 -2.28 -0.30 16.57
C GLU A 137 -1.52 -1.06 15.48
N TYR A 138 -0.84 -0.35 14.57
CA TYR A 138 -0.18 -0.94 13.42
C TYR A 138 1.27 -0.47 13.29
N ARG A 139 2.10 -1.26 12.60
CA ARG A 139 3.48 -0.91 12.27
C ARG A 139 3.51 0.12 11.12
N ALA A 140 2.98 1.30 11.40
CA ALA A 140 3.03 2.45 10.53
C ALA A 140 4.33 3.22 10.71
N ASN A 141 4.93 3.72 9.63
CA ASN A 141 6.00 4.70 9.70
C ASN A 141 5.42 6.13 9.57
N ASN A 142 6.29 7.13 9.64
CA ASN A 142 5.87 8.54 9.60
C ASN A 142 5.56 9.04 8.17
N PHE A 143 5.64 8.21 7.15
CA PHE A 143 5.33 8.61 5.78
C PHE A 143 3.85 8.39 5.49
N ARG A 144 3.11 9.46 5.37
CA ARG A 144 1.66 9.49 5.21
C ARG A 144 1.27 10.06 3.87
N ILE A 145 0.33 9.41 3.21
CA ILE A 145 -0.24 9.82 1.91
C ILE A 145 -1.73 10.07 2.14
N LEU A 146 -2.27 11.18 1.67
CA LEU A 146 -3.71 11.44 1.66
C LEU A 146 -4.24 11.44 0.24
N SER A 147 -5.27 10.66 -0.02
CA SER A 147 -5.95 10.59 -1.32
C SER A 147 -7.44 10.90 -1.19
N GLY A 148 -7.96 11.69 -2.12
CA GLY A 148 -9.37 12.00 -2.20
C GLY A 148 -9.82 12.37 -3.60
N HIS A 149 -11.10 12.10 -3.88
CA HIS A 149 -11.75 12.36 -5.15
C HIS A 149 -12.87 13.41 -5.01
N SER A 150 -13.01 14.27 -5.99
CA SER A 150 -14.08 15.28 -6.05
C SER A 150 -14.04 16.22 -4.82
N ALA A 151 -15.06 16.29 -3.96
CA ALA A 151 -14.99 17.02 -2.70
C ALA A 151 -13.88 16.47 -1.78
N GLY A 152 -13.56 15.17 -1.82
CA GLY A 152 -12.39 14.61 -1.14
C GLY A 152 -11.08 15.14 -1.73
N GLY A 153 -10.99 15.34 -3.05
CA GLY A 153 -9.85 15.98 -3.71
C GLY A 153 -9.67 17.44 -3.29
N GLN A 154 -10.77 18.17 -3.13
CA GLN A 154 -10.79 19.50 -2.53
C GLN A 154 -10.25 19.50 -1.09
N PHE A 155 -10.67 18.53 -0.27
CA PHE A 155 -10.15 18.37 1.09
C PHE A 155 -8.64 18.06 1.12
N VAL A 156 -8.13 17.30 0.14
CA VAL A 156 -6.69 17.06 -0.03
C VAL A 156 -5.94 18.38 -0.22
N LEU A 157 -6.41 19.26 -1.11
CA LEU A 157 -5.81 20.59 -1.31
C LEU A 157 -5.91 21.46 -0.05
N TYR A 158 -7.05 21.39 0.66
CA TYR A 158 -7.21 22.09 1.94
C TYR A 158 -6.20 21.58 2.98
N SER A 159 -6.02 20.26 3.13
CA SER A 159 -5.03 19.70 4.04
C SER A 159 -3.61 20.16 3.73
N LEU A 160 -3.26 20.20 2.45
CA LEU A 160 -1.95 20.70 1.98
C LEU A 160 -1.72 22.16 2.37
N THR A 161 -2.74 23.00 2.32
CA THR A 161 -2.60 24.44 2.63
C THR A 161 -2.68 24.72 4.13
N ALA A 162 -3.57 24.02 4.85
CA ALA A 162 -3.85 24.29 6.26
C ALA A 162 -2.82 23.65 7.23
N GLU A 163 -2.24 22.51 6.86
CA GLU A 163 -1.25 21.79 7.69
C GLU A 163 -0.34 20.93 6.78
N PRO A 164 0.59 21.55 6.04
CA PRO A 164 1.40 20.88 5.02
C PRO A 164 2.27 19.72 5.54
N SER A 165 2.55 19.69 6.84
CA SER A 165 3.35 18.64 7.48
C SER A 165 2.54 17.42 7.93
N LEU A 166 1.20 17.47 7.84
CA LEU A 166 0.34 16.37 8.28
C LEU A 166 0.52 15.14 7.40
N PHE A 167 0.71 15.35 6.09
CA PHE A 167 1.00 14.30 5.12
C PHE A 167 2.26 14.65 4.31
N ASN A 168 2.93 13.61 3.78
CA ASN A 168 4.11 13.77 2.94
C ASN A 168 3.75 13.81 1.45
N ALA A 169 2.63 13.16 1.08
CA ALA A 169 2.11 13.15 -0.27
C ALA A 169 0.58 13.33 -0.27
N TYR A 170 0.09 13.96 -1.33
CA TYR A 170 -1.28 14.40 -1.51
C TYR A 170 -1.76 14.01 -2.91
N PHE A 171 -2.82 13.17 -3.00
CA PHE A 171 -3.42 12.78 -4.28
C PHE A 171 -4.79 13.42 -4.40
N SER A 172 -4.87 14.52 -5.14
CA SER A 172 -6.09 15.28 -5.42
C SER A 172 -6.64 14.85 -6.77
N ILE A 173 -7.69 14.04 -6.76
CA ILE A 173 -8.25 13.42 -7.95
C ILE A 173 -9.56 14.11 -8.32
N SER A 174 -9.63 14.69 -9.51
CA SER A 174 -10.78 15.43 -10.05
C SER A 174 -11.47 16.31 -8.99
N PRO A 175 -10.72 17.24 -8.32
CA PRO A 175 -11.22 17.98 -7.17
C PRO A 175 -12.33 18.95 -7.54
N SER A 176 -13.28 19.17 -6.59
CA SER A 176 -14.31 20.23 -6.72
C SER A 176 -13.70 21.62 -6.54
N LEU A 177 -13.13 22.17 -7.62
CA LEU A 177 -12.39 23.44 -7.58
C LEU A 177 -13.29 24.67 -7.56
N ASP A 178 -14.56 24.54 -7.94
CA ASP A 178 -15.55 25.62 -8.04
C ASP A 178 -16.17 26.01 -6.69
N TRP A 179 -15.93 25.23 -5.62
CA TRP A 179 -16.50 25.49 -4.30
C TRP A 179 -16.18 26.90 -3.82
N ASP A 180 -17.22 27.62 -3.37
CA ASP A 180 -17.17 28.96 -2.77
C ASP A 180 -16.24 29.92 -3.54
N ASN A 181 -16.59 30.17 -4.81
CA ASN A 181 -15.83 31.03 -5.71
C ASN A 181 -14.37 30.60 -5.89
N ASN A 182 -14.14 29.32 -6.16
CA ASN A 182 -12.83 28.71 -6.35
C ASN A 182 -11.92 28.82 -5.11
N LEU A 183 -12.49 28.70 -3.92
CA LEU A 183 -11.76 28.79 -2.65
C LEU A 183 -10.57 27.82 -2.55
N PRO A 184 -10.67 26.53 -2.99
CA PRO A 184 -9.53 25.61 -2.90
C PRO A 184 -8.30 26.12 -3.61
N GLN A 185 -8.47 26.69 -4.80
CA GLN A 185 -7.38 27.23 -5.60
C GLN A 185 -6.85 28.54 -5.03
N ARG A 186 -7.73 29.46 -4.61
CA ARG A 186 -7.31 30.74 -4.00
C ARG A 186 -6.50 30.50 -2.72
N SER A 187 -6.91 29.53 -1.91
CA SER A 187 -6.18 29.13 -0.69
C SER A 187 -4.81 28.57 -1.01
N LEU A 188 -4.68 27.77 -2.08
CA LEU A 188 -3.38 27.23 -2.51
C LEU A 188 -2.46 28.36 -3.00
N GLU A 189 -2.96 29.28 -3.81
CA GLU A 189 -2.20 30.44 -4.28
C GLU A 189 -1.70 31.31 -3.13
N GLU A 190 -2.56 31.60 -2.16
CA GLU A 190 -2.22 32.37 -0.96
C GLU A 190 -1.16 31.65 -0.12
N SER A 191 -1.33 30.34 0.10
CA SER A 191 -0.35 29.52 0.83
C SER A 191 1.02 29.56 0.16
N PHE A 192 1.09 29.44 -1.16
CA PHE A 192 2.34 29.46 -1.91
C PHE A 192 3.05 30.82 -1.87
N GLN A 193 2.29 31.94 -1.82
CA GLN A 193 2.88 33.28 -1.66
C GLN A 193 3.63 33.47 -0.33
N HIS A 194 3.26 32.69 0.70
CA HIS A 194 3.83 32.79 2.04
C HIS A 194 4.74 31.63 2.40
N THR A 195 5.08 30.76 1.43
CA THR A 195 5.88 29.56 1.64
C THR A 195 7.08 29.52 0.69
N ASP A 196 8.28 29.78 1.20
CA ASP A 196 9.51 29.76 0.37
C ASP A 196 9.93 28.34 -0.03
N SER A 197 9.67 27.36 0.82
CA SER A 197 10.05 25.96 0.62
C SER A 197 9.04 25.00 1.25
N LEU A 198 8.60 24.02 0.48
CA LEU A 198 7.66 23.00 0.94
C LEU A 198 8.14 21.61 0.50
N LYS A 199 8.46 20.75 1.48
CA LYS A 199 8.84 19.36 1.21
C LYS A 199 7.59 18.48 1.24
N ALA A 200 6.86 18.44 0.13
CA ALA A 200 5.70 17.58 -0.06
C ALA A 200 5.60 17.18 -1.53
N PHE A 201 4.78 16.17 -1.81
CA PHE A 201 4.44 15.75 -3.16
C PHE A 201 2.93 15.92 -3.39
N LEU A 202 2.54 16.56 -4.50
CA LEU A 202 1.16 16.64 -4.96
C LEU A 202 1.01 15.91 -6.28
N TYR A 203 0.08 14.97 -6.33
CA TYR A 203 -0.45 14.45 -7.58
C TYR A 203 -1.84 15.05 -7.81
N PHE A 204 -2.01 15.75 -8.93
CA PHE A 204 -3.28 16.35 -9.34
C PHE A 204 -3.75 15.67 -10.62
N ALA A 205 -4.93 15.06 -10.59
CA ALA A 205 -5.54 14.44 -11.76
C ALA A 205 -6.89 15.05 -12.07
N TRP A 206 -7.26 15.08 -13.37
CA TRP A 206 -8.59 15.47 -13.84
C TRP A 206 -9.10 14.48 -14.91
N SER A 207 -10.42 14.43 -15.10
CA SER A 207 -11.11 13.54 -16.02
C SER A 207 -11.37 14.18 -17.38
N ASP A 208 -12.42 13.76 -18.07
CA ASP A 208 -12.95 14.33 -19.31
C ASP A 208 -13.65 15.69 -19.10
N ASP A 209 -13.15 16.50 -18.17
CA ASP A 209 -13.74 17.77 -17.78
C ASP A 209 -13.84 18.75 -18.94
N LEU A 210 -14.96 19.49 -19.02
CA LEU A 210 -15.25 20.45 -20.09
C LEU A 210 -15.65 21.81 -19.50
N GLY A 211 -15.57 22.84 -20.33
CA GLY A 211 -16.06 24.18 -19.99
C GLY A 211 -15.39 24.76 -18.74
N GLN A 212 -16.19 25.15 -17.74
CA GLN A 212 -15.68 25.79 -16.52
C GLN A 212 -14.83 24.84 -15.66
N ALA A 213 -15.16 23.54 -15.59
CA ALA A 213 -14.37 22.57 -14.86
C ALA A 213 -12.95 22.47 -15.43
N LEU A 214 -12.82 22.26 -16.74
CA LEU A 214 -11.52 22.24 -17.42
C LEU A 214 -10.75 23.58 -17.25
N ALA A 215 -11.44 24.72 -17.30
CA ALA A 215 -10.80 26.01 -17.07
C ALA A 215 -10.26 26.15 -15.63
N ASN A 216 -10.92 25.57 -14.64
CA ASN A 216 -10.46 25.52 -13.26
C ASN A 216 -9.23 24.61 -13.11
N ASP A 217 -9.21 23.45 -13.77
CA ASP A 217 -8.06 22.53 -13.79
C ASP A 217 -6.83 23.19 -14.42
N GLN A 218 -7.00 23.85 -15.57
CA GLN A 218 -5.94 24.58 -16.24
C GLN A 218 -5.38 25.73 -15.38
N ARG A 219 -6.24 26.45 -14.64
CA ARG A 219 -5.81 27.49 -13.71
C ARG A 219 -5.04 26.91 -12.52
N LEU A 220 -5.44 25.75 -12.01
CA LEU A 220 -4.68 25.07 -10.96
C LEU A 220 -3.29 24.65 -11.47
N LEU A 221 -3.20 24.12 -12.70
CA LEU A 221 -1.92 23.79 -13.33
C LEU A 221 -1.03 25.02 -13.46
N GLU A 222 -1.57 26.13 -13.97
CA GLU A 222 -0.83 27.42 -14.07
C GLU A 222 -0.31 27.88 -12.70
N THR A 223 -1.11 27.72 -11.64
CA THR A 223 -0.69 28.03 -10.27
C THR A 223 0.48 27.14 -9.84
N LEU A 224 0.40 25.85 -10.10
CA LEU A 224 1.47 24.89 -9.79
C LEU A 224 2.75 25.19 -10.58
N GLU A 225 2.64 25.53 -11.86
CA GLU A 225 3.79 25.86 -12.72
C GLU A 225 4.49 27.17 -12.32
N THR A 226 3.71 28.18 -11.94
CA THR A 226 4.24 29.55 -11.78
C THR A 226 4.51 29.96 -10.33
N LYS A 227 3.86 29.32 -9.34
CA LYS A 227 3.86 29.75 -7.94
C LYS A 227 4.33 28.69 -6.94
N SER A 228 4.68 27.48 -7.40
CA SER A 228 5.11 26.41 -6.50
C SER A 228 6.36 26.80 -5.69
N PRO A 229 6.35 26.55 -4.36
CA PRO A 229 7.53 26.77 -3.50
C PRO A 229 8.71 25.90 -3.91
N SER A 230 9.92 26.27 -3.51
CA SER A 230 11.10 25.41 -3.72
C SER A 230 10.91 24.06 -3.00
N LYS A 231 11.46 23.00 -3.58
CA LYS A 231 11.36 21.59 -3.08
C LYS A 231 9.95 20.99 -3.12
N PHE A 232 8.93 21.73 -3.52
CA PHE A 232 7.61 21.19 -3.74
C PHE A 232 7.60 20.37 -5.05
N ARG A 233 7.28 19.09 -4.93
CA ARG A 233 7.19 18.20 -6.08
C ARG A 233 5.73 18.03 -6.45
N TRP A 234 5.42 18.12 -7.74
CA TRP A 234 4.06 17.86 -8.19
C TRP A 234 4.02 17.22 -9.58
N VAL A 235 2.94 16.54 -9.85
CA VAL A 235 2.60 16.00 -11.17
C VAL A 235 1.13 16.30 -11.44
N GLY A 236 0.84 16.91 -12.59
CA GLY A 236 -0.52 17.09 -13.11
C GLY A 236 -0.77 16.14 -14.27
N LYS A 237 -1.91 15.42 -14.29
CA LYS A 237 -2.25 14.49 -15.35
C LYS A 237 -3.74 14.44 -15.66
N GLY A 238 -4.08 14.67 -16.96
CA GLY A 238 -5.42 14.48 -17.49
C GLY A 238 -5.67 13.05 -17.95
N PHE A 239 -6.90 12.61 -17.79
CA PHE A 239 -7.42 11.32 -18.24
C PHE A 239 -8.66 11.56 -19.12
N PRO A 240 -8.49 11.95 -20.39
CA PRO A 240 -9.58 12.39 -21.24
C PRO A 240 -10.56 11.29 -21.62
N ASP A 241 -10.18 10.01 -21.43
CA ASP A 241 -11.02 8.85 -21.69
C ASP A 241 -11.78 8.37 -20.45
N GLU A 242 -11.56 9.05 -19.28
CA GLU A 242 -12.18 8.69 -18.02
C GLU A 242 -13.23 9.72 -17.59
N THR A 243 -14.36 9.23 -17.09
CA THR A 243 -15.38 10.09 -16.48
C THR A 243 -14.93 10.58 -15.11
N HIS A 244 -15.64 11.58 -14.57
CA HIS A 244 -15.42 12.10 -13.21
C HIS A 244 -15.32 11.01 -12.13
N VAL A 245 -16.01 9.88 -12.28
CA VAL A 245 -15.99 8.78 -11.31
C VAL A 245 -14.95 7.71 -11.66
N SER A 246 -14.86 7.31 -12.93
CA SER A 246 -13.97 6.21 -13.35
C SER A 246 -12.49 6.56 -13.26
N VAL A 247 -12.14 7.84 -13.32
CA VAL A 247 -10.76 8.35 -13.19
C VAL A 247 -10.05 7.91 -11.90
N THR A 248 -10.82 7.62 -10.84
CA THR A 248 -10.25 7.27 -9.53
C THR A 248 -9.33 6.05 -9.58
N LEU A 249 -9.68 5.03 -10.34
CA LEU A 249 -8.87 3.81 -10.44
C LEU A 249 -7.51 4.09 -11.11
N LEU A 250 -7.53 4.68 -12.29
CA LEU A 250 -6.29 4.94 -13.04
C LEU A 250 -5.43 6.02 -12.39
N ALA A 251 -6.07 7.04 -11.80
CA ALA A 251 -5.36 8.08 -11.08
C ALA A 251 -4.65 7.56 -9.82
N HIS A 252 -5.23 6.62 -9.05
CA HIS A 252 -4.55 6.00 -7.92
C HIS A 252 -3.32 5.21 -8.37
N ILE A 253 -3.43 4.40 -9.42
CA ILE A 253 -2.32 3.62 -9.97
C ILE A 253 -1.20 4.54 -10.43
N ASP A 254 -1.54 5.57 -11.20
CA ASP A 254 -0.54 6.51 -11.72
C ASP A 254 0.09 7.35 -10.61
N ALA A 255 -0.69 7.86 -9.65
CA ALA A 255 -0.20 8.63 -8.51
C ALA A 255 0.84 7.87 -7.69
N LEU A 256 0.59 6.58 -7.41
CA LEU A 256 1.52 5.72 -6.71
C LEU A 256 2.81 5.53 -7.51
N ARG A 257 2.73 5.27 -8.82
CA ARG A 257 3.91 5.17 -9.71
C ARG A 257 4.70 6.47 -9.79
N GLN A 258 4.02 7.63 -9.83
CA GLN A 258 4.69 8.93 -9.88
C GLN A 258 5.37 9.29 -8.55
N LEU A 259 4.73 8.97 -7.42
CA LEU A 259 5.32 9.17 -6.09
C LEU A 259 6.61 8.36 -5.94
N TYR A 260 6.56 7.08 -6.32
CA TYR A 260 7.66 6.12 -6.22
C TYR A 260 8.45 5.94 -7.51
N ALA A 261 8.40 6.93 -8.42
CA ALA A 261 9.11 6.84 -9.70
C ALA A 261 10.61 6.62 -9.50
N GLY A 262 11.11 5.52 -10.04
CA GLY A 262 12.48 5.02 -9.87
C GLY A 262 12.64 4.00 -8.75
N TYR A 263 11.58 3.60 -8.03
CA TYR A 263 11.67 2.53 -7.02
C TYR A 263 12.08 1.19 -7.65
N ARG A 264 11.48 0.82 -8.79
CA ARG A 264 11.82 -0.41 -9.48
C ARG A 264 13.26 -0.37 -10.03
N LEU A 265 14.09 -1.28 -9.57
CA LEU A 265 15.40 -1.56 -10.16
C LEU A 265 15.22 -2.58 -11.28
N HIS A 266 15.49 -2.19 -12.52
CA HIS A 266 15.36 -3.09 -13.67
C HIS A 266 16.49 -4.13 -13.67
N ASP A 267 16.19 -5.37 -14.07
CA ASP A 267 17.12 -6.50 -14.02
C ASP A 267 18.40 -6.27 -14.84
N ASP A 268 18.30 -5.52 -15.94
CA ASP A 268 19.47 -5.14 -16.76
C ASP A 268 20.47 -4.23 -16.03
N LEU A 269 20.07 -3.60 -14.93
CA LEU A 269 20.94 -2.78 -14.09
C LEU A 269 21.67 -3.57 -13.00
N LEU A 270 21.29 -4.84 -12.75
CA LEU A 270 21.96 -5.71 -11.78
C LEU A 270 23.43 -5.95 -12.14
N VAL A 271 23.76 -5.91 -13.43
CA VAL A 271 25.16 -6.00 -13.93
C VAL A 271 26.08 -4.94 -13.31
N ASN A 272 25.55 -3.82 -12.82
CA ASN A 272 26.35 -2.78 -12.16
C ASN A 272 26.77 -3.14 -10.73
N GLY A 273 26.30 -4.28 -10.20
CA GLY A 273 26.65 -4.83 -8.90
C GLY A 273 25.85 -4.27 -7.74
N PHE A 274 25.98 -4.92 -6.59
CA PHE A 274 25.12 -4.64 -5.43
C PHE A 274 25.30 -3.22 -4.85
N ASN A 275 26.52 -2.66 -4.88
CA ASN A 275 26.75 -1.28 -4.43
C ASN A 275 25.96 -0.26 -5.26
N PHE A 276 25.73 -0.55 -6.54
CA PHE A 276 24.85 0.28 -7.38
C PHE A 276 23.41 0.21 -6.89
N ALA A 277 22.91 -0.99 -6.54
CA ALA A 277 21.56 -1.16 -5.99
C ALA A 277 21.40 -0.41 -4.65
N GLU A 278 22.38 -0.48 -3.74
CA GLU A 278 22.36 0.28 -2.49
C GLU A 278 22.23 1.78 -2.74
N LYS A 279 23.08 2.32 -3.60
CA LYS A 279 23.04 3.75 -3.96
C LYS A 279 21.73 4.15 -4.63
N HIS A 280 21.20 3.29 -5.50
CA HIS A 280 19.90 3.51 -6.15
C HIS A 280 18.77 3.67 -5.12
N PHE A 281 18.69 2.78 -4.11
CA PHE A 281 17.66 2.89 -3.07
C PHE A 281 17.92 4.03 -2.06
N GLU A 282 19.17 4.46 -1.86
CA GLU A 282 19.47 5.72 -1.17
C GLU A 282 18.91 6.93 -1.93
N GLU A 283 19.13 7.02 -3.25
CA GLU A 283 18.60 8.10 -4.09
C GLU A 283 17.05 8.10 -4.12
N VAL A 284 16.41 6.93 -4.17
CA VAL A 284 14.95 6.79 -4.08
C VAL A 284 14.46 7.26 -2.70
N SER A 285 15.15 6.87 -1.62
CA SER A 285 14.84 7.27 -0.24
C SER A 285 14.88 8.79 -0.08
N ASP A 286 15.92 9.43 -0.60
CA ASP A 286 16.07 10.89 -0.56
C ASP A 286 14.96 11.60 -1.34
N LYS A 287 14.61 11.07 -2.52
CA LYS A 287 13.54 11.60 -3.36
C LYS A 287 12.18 11.49 -2.71
N VAL A 288 11.86 10.34 -2.11
CA VAL A 288 10.57 10.10 -1.47
C VAL A 288 10.50 10.78 -0.11
N GLY A 289 11.57 10.72 0.68
CA GLY A 289 11.71 11.41 1.96
C GLY A 289 11.61 10.51 3.18
N TYR A 290 11.75 9.19 3.00
CA TYR A 290 11.95 8.22 4.08
C TYR A 290 12.86 7.09 3.62
N SER A 291 13.48 6.36 4.56
CA SER A 291 14.43 5.28 4.25
C SER A 291 13.71 4.08 3.64
N ILE A 292 14.14 3.70 2.45
CA ILE A 292 13.70 2.51 1.72
C ILE A 292 14.93 1.61 1.57
N PRO A 293 15.03 0.51 2.31
CA PRO A 293 16.15 -0.43 2.16
C PRO A 293 16.08 -1.15 0.81
N VAL A 294 17.20 -1.75 0.39
CA VAL A 294 17.19 -2.65 -0.78
C VAL A 294 16.16 -3.75 -0.56
N PRO A 295 15.17 -3.92 -1.45
CA PRO A 295 14.11 -4.90 -1.27
C PRO A 295 14.61 -6.35 -1.27
N GLU A 296 13.86 -7.23 -0.61
CA GLU A 296 14.18 -8.66 -0.50
C GLU A 296 14.33 -9.32 -1.87
N ASP A 297 13.44 -9.03 -2.80
CA ASP A 297 13.44 -9.56 -4.17
C ASP A 297 14.68 -9.12 -4.96
N VAL A 298 15.13 -7.87 -4.78
CA VAL A 298 16.37 -7.38 -5.41
C VAL A 298 17.58 -8.13 -4.89
N ILE A 299 17.69 -8.32 -3.56
CA ILE A 299 18.79 -9.10 -2.97
C ILE A 299 18.75 -10.54 -3.47
N ASN A 300 17.54 -11.11 -3.55
CA ASN A 300 17.30 -12.46 -4.03
C ASN A 300 17.74 -12.63 -5.50
N ASN A 301 17.43 -11.64 -6.34
CA ASN A 301 17.84 -11.64 -7.75
C ASN A 301 19.37 -11.66 -7.90
N PHE A 302 20.12 -10.88 -7.11
CA PHE A 302 21.59 -10.95 -7.08
C PHE A 302 22.08 -12.35 -6.70
N GLY A 303 21.45 -13.00 -5.70
CA GLY A 303 21.77 -14.36 -5.32
C GLY A 303 21.56 -15.37 -6.45
N TYR A 304 20.43 -15.29 -7.16
CA TYR A 304 20.15 -16.18 -8.29
C TYR A 304 21.01 -15.85 -9.51
N GLU A 305 21.37 -14.60 -9.77
CA GLU A 305 22.29 -14.25 -10.83
C GLU A 305 23.69 -14.87 -10.58
N ALA A 306 24.18 -14.76 -9.33
CA ALA A 306 25.44 -15.40 -8.93
C ALA A 306 25.37 -16.93 -9.09
N LEU A 307 24.24 -17.55 -8.68
CA LEU A 307 24.02 -18.99 -8.80
C LEU A 307 24.02 -19.46 -10.26
N ASN A 308 23.32 -18.75 -11.14
CA ASN A 308 23.24 -19.03 -12.57
C ASN A 308 24.60 -18.89 -13.28
N ASN A 309 25.48 -18.02 -12.77
CA ASN A 309 26.84 -17.84 -13.25
C ASN A 309 27.83 -18.85 -12.63
N GLY A 310 27.39 -19.78 -11.79
CA GLY A 310 28.22 -20.76 -11.11
C GLY A 310 29.02 -20.23 -9.92
N ASN A 311 28.75 -18.99 -9.50
CA ASN A 311 29.39 -18.33 -8.36
C ASN A 311 28.69 -18.71 -7.04
N ILE A 312 28.71 -20.00 -6.69
CA ILE A 312 27.89 -20.57 -5.60
C ILE A 312 28.16 -19.86 -4.26
N GLN A 313 29.44 -19.56 -3.93
CA GLN A 313 29.77 -18.89 -2.67
C GLN A 313 29.17 -17.48 -2.60
N GLU A 314 29.23 -16.72 -3.70
CA GLU A 314 28.63 -15.38 -3.80
C GLU A 314 27.09 -15.44 -3.65
N ALA A 315 26.45 -16.46 -4.23
CA ALA A 315 25.01 -16.68 -4.06
C ALA A 315 24.65 -16.94 -2.58
N ILE A 316 25.43 -17.81 -1.89
CA ILE A 316 25.26 -18.06 -0.46
C ILE A 316 25.41 -16.76 0.35
N ASP A 317 26.37 -15.91 0.01
CA ASP A 317 26.60 -14.65 0.73
C ASP A 317 25.42 -13.69 0.54
N PHE A 318 24.83 -13.59 -0.67
CA PHE A 318 23.61 -12.80 -0.91
C PHE A 318 22.39 -13.36 -0.18
N PHE A 319 22.13 -14.66 -0.25
CA PHE A 319 21.01 -15.26 0.45
C PHE A 319 21.15 -15.19 1.97
N LYS A 320 22.37 -15.29 2.50
CA LYS A 320 22.63 -15.05 3.92
C LYS A 320 22.31 -13.60 4.30
N ARG A 321 22.74 -12.62 3.52
CA ARG A 321 22.39 -11.22 3.72
C ARG A 321 20.88 -11.01 3.68
N ASN A 322 20.19 -11.71 2.76
CA ASN A 322 18.73 -11.64 2.69
C ASN A 322 18.06 -12.18 3.96
N ILE A 323 18.54 -13.32 4.47
CA ILE A 323 18.08 -13.89 5.76
C ILE A 323 18.36 -12.95 6.93
N ASP A 324 19.55 -12.33 6.98
CA ASP A 324 19.92 -11.39 8.06
C ASP A 324 18.97 -10.17 8.10
N LEU A 325 18.54 -9.69 6.93
CA LEU A 325 17.61 -8.56 6.80
C LEU A 325 16.13 -8.98 6.92
N ASN A 326 15.80 -10.23 6.55
CA ASN A 326 14.45 -10.77 6.53
C ASN A 326 14.37 -12.13 7.27
N PRO A 327 14.64 -12.19 8.59
CA PRO A 327 14.86 -13.46 9.33
C PRO A 327 13.62 -14.35 9.45
N ASN A 328 12.45 -13.84 9.11
CA ASN A 328 11.20 -14.59 9.12
C ASN A 328 10.63 -14.82 7.71
N SER A 329 11.35 -14.45 6.65
CA SER A 329 10.93 -14.72 5.27
C SER A 329 11.16 -16.18 4.91
N ALA A 330 10.08 -16.89 4.58
CA ALA A 330 10.16 -18.25 4.06
C ALA A 330 10.94 -18.32 2.75
N ASN A 331 10.72 -17.34 1.87
CA ASN A 331 11.39 -17.24 0.58
C ASN A 331 12.91 -17.08 0.71
N ALA A 332 13.40 -16.29 1.67
CA ALA A 332 14.84 -16.10 1.88
C ALA A 332 15.54 -17.43 2.28
N PHE A 333 14.88 -18.25 3.10
CA PHE A 333 15.40 -19.57 3.46
C PHE A 333 15.27 -20.58 2.33
N ASP A 334 14.22 -20.53 1.53
CA ASP A 334 14.04 -21.42 0.38
C ASP A 334 15.10 -21.16 -0.69
N SER A 335 15.39 -19.90 -0.99
CA SER A 335 16.47 -19.50 -1.91
C SER A 335 17.86 -19.90 -1.41
N MET A 336 18.11 -19.83 -0.10
CA MET A 336 19.33 -20.37 0.51
C MET A 336 19.44 -21.88 0.33
N ALA A 337 18.32 -22.62 0.41
CA ALA A 337 18.31 -24.05 0.18
C ALA A 337 18.73 -24.41 -1.25
N ASP A 338 18.31 -23.64 -2.25
CA ASP A 338 18.76 -23.81 -3.66
C ASP A 338 20.28 -23.66 -3.78
N ALA A 339 20.87 -22.63 -3.15
CA ALA A 339 22.32 -22.43 -3.19
C ALA A 339 23.09 -23.57 -2.50
N TYR A 340 22.59 -24.06 -1.36
CA TYR A 340 23.21 -25.22 -0.69
C TYR A 340 23.04 -26.52 -1.50
N GLU A 341 21.90 -26.70 -2.22
CA GLU A 341 21.72 -27.84 -3.13
C GLU A 341 22.77 -27.81 -4.24
N GLU A 342 22.98 -26.66 -4.90
CA GLU A 342 24.00 -26.50 -5.95
C GLU A 342 25.43 -26.66 -5.42
N ALA A 343 25.67 -26.30 -4.15
CA ALA A 343 26.95 -26.54 -3.47
C ALA A 343 27.19 -28.00 -3.09
N GLY A 344 26.18 -28.90 -3.19
CA GLY A 344 26.21 -30.26 -2.68
C GLY A 344 26.17 -30.36 -1.16
N MET A 345 25.79 -29.27 -0.48
CA MET A 345 25.69 -29.16 0.98
C MET A 345 24.29 -29.62 1.46
N TRP A 346 24.02 -30.91 1.28
CA TRP A 346 22.68 -31.48 1.42
C TRP A 346 22.06 -31.33 2.83
N ASP A 347 22.87 -31.45 3.90
CA ASP A 347 22.40 -31.26 5.28
C ASP A 347 21.89 -29.79 5.50
N ASP A 348 22.60 -28.81 4.95
CA ASP A 348 22.27 -27.39 5.09
C ASP A 348 21.09 -27.03 4.18
N ALA A 349 21.04 -27.60 2.96
CA ALA A 349 19.90 -27.45 2.05
C ALA A 349 18.60 -27.95 2.71
N LEU A 350 18.66 -29.15 3.31
CA LEU A 350 17.49 -29.72 4.01
C LEU A 350 17.04 -28.85 5.18
N LYS A 351 17.97 -28.43 6.05
CA LYS A 351 17.65 -27.56 7.20
C LYS A 351 17.03 -26.23 6.74
N SER A 352 17.57 -25.64 5.67
CA SER A 352 17.08 -24.36 5.15
C SER A 352 15.68 -24.49 4.57
N SER A 353 15.43 -25.52 3.75
CA SER A 353 14.11 -25.80 3.18
C SER A 353 13.05 -26.13 4.23
N GLU A 354 13.42 -26.90 5.28
CA GLU A 354 12.51 -27.18 6.41
C GLU A 354 12.19 -25.91 7.19
N ARG A 355 13.16 -25.01 7.34
CA ARG A 355 12.94 -23.71 7.98
C ARG A 355 12.00 -22.84 7.15
N ALA A 356 12.11 -22.85 5.82
CA ALA A 356 11.17 -22.17 4.93
C ALA A 356 9.73 -22.67 5.14
N VAL A 357 9.52 -23.99 5.17
CA VAL A 357 8.20 -24.59 5.43
C VAL A 357 7.66 -24.21 6.83
N GLU A 358 8.50 -24.23 7.87
CA GLU A 358 8.11 -23.83 9.22
C GLU A 358 7.62 -22.38 9.26
N LEU A 359 8.40 -21.45 8.66
CA LEU A 359 8.07 -20.02 8.61
C LEU A 359 6.80 -19.77 7.81
N ALA A 360 6.68 -20.38 6.62
CA ALA A 360 5.51 -20.25 5.78
C ALA A 360 4.23 -20.71 6.49
N ASN A 361 4.30 -21.86 7.19
CA ASN A 361 3.17 -22.36 7.97
C ASN A 361 2.84 -21.45 9.16
N LYS A 362 3.87 -20.95 9.87
CA LYS A 362 3.70 -20.09 11.04
C LYS A 362 3.03 -18.75 10.70
N TYR A 363 3.39 -18.17 9.58
CA TYR A 363 2.95 -16.82 9.20
C TYR A 363 1.86 -16.81 8.12
N GLY A 364 1.40 -17.97 7.65
CA GLY A 364 0.34 -18.10 6.67
C GLY A 364 0.76 -17.65 5.26
N ASP A 365 2.00 -17.95 4.87
CA ASP A 365 2.52 -17.61 3.54
C ASP A 365 1.77 -18.38 2.45
N PRO A 366 1.25 -17.71 1.41
CA PRO A 366 0.54 -18.37 0.31
C PRO A 366 1.42 -19.34 -0.48
N GLY A 367 2.75 -19.20 -0.44
CA GLY A 367 3.74 -20.08 -1.05
C GLY A 367 3.97 -21.42 -0.33
N LEU A 368 3.36 -21.67 0.84
CA LEU A 368 3.59 -22.86 1.68
C LEU A 368 3.59 -24.16 0.88
N SER A 369 2.66 -24.33 -0.06
CA SER A 369 2.58 -25.57 -0.84
C SER A 369 3.81 -25.79 -1.73
N ASN A 370 4.45 -24.72 -2.20
CA ASN A 370 5.65 -24.76 -3.03
C ASN A 370 6.89 -25.08 -2.18
N PHE A 371 7.00 -24.46 -1.01
CA PHE A 371 8.08 -24.75 -0.05
C PHE A 371 8.04 -26.22 0.42
N ILE A 372 6.84 -26.76 0.69
CA ILE A 372 6.67 -28.19 1.03
C ILE A 372 7.17 -29.09 -0.12
N LYS A 373 6.80 -28.80 -1.37
CA LYS A 373 7.26 -29.57 -2.54
C LYS A 373 8.77 -29.51 -2.68
N HIS A 374 9.36 -28.33 -2.51
CA HIS A 374 10.81 -28.14 -2.59
C HIS A 374 11.53 -28.93 -1.50
N SER A 375 11.13 -28.80 -0.23
CA SER A 375 11.72 -29.55 0.88
C SER A 375 11.63 -31.06 0.70
N ASN A 376 10.49 -31.58 0.19
CA ASN A 376 10.35 -32.99 -0.11
C ASN A 376 11.28 -33.46 -1.24
N ARG A 377 11.46 -32.66 -2.29
CA ARG A 377 12.41 -32.93 -3.38
C ARG A 377 13.84 -33.04 -2.86
N ILE A 378 14.27 -32.15 -1.96
CA ILE A 378 15.59 -32.22 -1.32
C ILE A 378 15.72 -33.49 -0.48
N LYS A 379 14.70 -33.86 0.33
CA LYS A 379 14.67 -35.08 1.14
C LYS A 379 14.83 -36.38 0.30
N GLU A 380 14.20 -36.42 -0.86
CA GLU A 380 14.30 -37.58 -1.78
C GLU A 380 15.71 -37.73 -2.37
N LYS A 381 16.39 -36.60 -2.67
CA LYS A 381 17.77 -36.61 -3.15
C LYS A 381 18.79 -36.84 -2.06
N TYR A 382 18.49 -36.41 -0.85
CA TYR A 382 19.35 -36.61 0.32
C TYR A 382 19.28 -38.06 0.78
N LYS A 383 20.32 -38.83 0.51
CA LYS A 383 20.54 -40.15 1.12
C LYS A 383 21.57 -39.99 2.22
N PRO A 384 21.17 -40.01 3.51
CA PRO A 384 22.16 -39.99 4.58
C PRO A 384 23.14 -41.12 4.38
N ILE A 385 24.43 -40.84 4.46
CA ILE A 385 25.45 -41.85 4.54
C ILE A 385 25.22 -42.54 5.88
N GLU A 386 24.62 -43.74 5.85
CA GLU A 386 24.55 -44.58 7.03
C GLU A 386 25.97 -44.78 7.57
N LYS A 387 26.25 -44.22 8.73
CA LYS A 387 27.50 -44.39 9.48
C LYS A 387 27.51 -45.70 10.25
#